data_a7f6fb6112a349de201bdf782b18acfe
#
_entry.id   a7f6fb6112a349de201bdf782b18acfe
#
_cell.length_a   1.000
_cell.length_b   1.000
_cell.length_c   1.000
_cell.angle_alpha   90.00
_cell.angle_beta   90.00
_cell.angle_gamma   90.00
#
_symmetry.space_group_name_H-M   'P 1'
#
loop_
_entity.id
_entity.type
_entity.pdbx_description
1 polymer ?
#
loop_
_entity_poly.entity_id
_entity_poly.type
_entity_poly.pdbx_seq_one_letter_code
_entity_poly.pdbx_strand_id
1 'polypeptide(L)'
;APRHDMITLTGGAIGQGLPNAIGAAIACPDRPVFALIGDGTSMYTIQSLWTMAREQLNVTSIIFNNASYSVLNIELERVGAESVGSKAKSQLDLNRPVLNFAQLAQGMGVHAVRVSTAEELNKALEYAQSHPGPHLIEAMVPESMNGVKRKILPWILRSLPNLPLPVTRALKKKIAP
;
A
#
# COMPACT_ATOMS: atom_id res chain seq x y z
N ALA A 1 2.41 -15.08 12.60
CA ALA A 1 3.59 -14.28 12.29
C ALA A 1 4.53 -14.30 13.52
N PRO A 2 5.86 -14.23 13.34
CA PRO A 2 6.78 -14.05 14.46
C PRO A 2 6.51 -12.71 15.18
N ARG A 3 7.09 -12.55 16.38
CA ARG A 3 6.92 -11.33 17.16
C ARG A 3 7.41 -10.12 16.37
N HIS A 4 6.59 -9.08 16.25
CA HIS A 4 6.88 -7.86 15.53
C HIS A 4 6.19 -6.66 16.18
N ASP A 5 6.68 -5.47 15.88
CA ASP A 5 6.04 -4.20 16.23
C ASP A 5 5.38 -3.62 14.97
N MET A 6 4.26 -2.93 15.15
CA MET A 6 3.51 -2.33 14.05
C MET A 6 3.27 -0.85 14.33
N ILE A 7 3.75 0.00 13.41
CA ILE A 7 3.49 1.43 13.40
C ILE A 7 2.37 1.69 12.41
N THR A 8 1.28 2.28 12.87
CA THR A 8 0.10 2.55 12.04
C THR A 8 0.00 4.03 11.67
N LEU A 9 -0.87 4.31 10.69
CA LEU A 9 -1.20 5.64 10.24
C LEU A 9 -1.81 6.46 11.39
N THR A 10 -1.23 7.60 11.70
CA THR A 10 -1.70 8.51 12.74
C THR A 10 -2.55 9.62 12.13
N GLY A 11 -3.80 9.76 12.58
CA GLY A 11 -4.73 10.81 12.13
C GLY A 11 -5.06 10.82 10.64
N GLY A 12 -4.87 9.71 9.92
CA GLY A 12 -5.10 9.63 8.48
C GLY A 12 -4.09 10.39 7.61
N ALA A 13 -2.96 10.83 8.18
CA ALA A 13 -1.95 11.60 7.45
C ALA A 13 -1.20 10.73 6.44
N ILE A 14 -1.43 10.94 5.15
CA ILE A 14 -0.67 10.29 4.08
C ILE A 14 0.74 10.89 3.96
N GLY A 15 1.69 10.11 3.42
CA GLY A 15 3.08 10.54 3.25
C GLY A 15 3.99 10.24 4.44
N GLN A 16 3.47 9.88 5.62
CA GLN A 16 4.31 9.61 6.79
C GLN A 16 5.01 8.23 6.76
N GLY A 17 4.53 7.28 5.96
CA GLY A 17 4.97 5.89 6.02
C GLY A 17 6.45 5.69 5.71
N LEU A 18 6.96 6.28 4.62
CA LEU A 18 8.40 6.19 4.27
C LEU A 18 9.30 6.88 5.30
N PRO A 19 9.03 8.13 5.75
CA PRO A 19 9.78 8.75 6.85
C PRO A 19 9.74 7.96 8.16
N ASN A 20 8.58 7.39 8.52
CA ASN A 20 8.47 6.55 9.72
C ASN A 20 9.33 5.29 9.61
N ALA A 21 9.42 4.68 8.42
CA ALA A 21 10.29 3.53 8.20
C ALA A 21 11.77 3.88 8.38
N ILE A 22 12.20 5.07 7.94
CA ILE A 22 13.54 5.60 8.20
C ILE A 22 13.77 5.73 9.72
N GLY A 23 12.84 6.38 10.42
CA GLY A 23 12.95 6.56 11.88
C GLY A 23 13.00 5.22 12.61
N ALA A 24 12.20 4.24 12.21
CA ALA A 24 12.22 2.90 12.79
C ALA A 24 13.54 2.17 12.55
N ALA A 25 14.11 2.26 11.35
CA ALA A 25 15.38 1.62 11.01
C ALA A 25 16.57 2.26 11.76
N ILE A 26 16.53 3.57 11.95
CA ILE A 26 17.55 4.27 12.76
C ILE A 26 17.44 3.90 14.25
N ALA A 27 16.21 3.80 14.77
CA ALA A 27 15.99 3.48 16.18
C ALA A 27 16.27 1.99 16.49
N CYS A 28 16.12 1.09 15.51
CA CYS A 28 16.31 -0.34 15.67
C CYS A 28 17.16 -0.92 14.53
N PRO A 29 18.46 -0.62 14.48
CA PRO A 29 19.33 -0.98 13.35
C PRO A 29 19.50 -2.51 13.17
N ASP A 30 19.30 -3.28 14.23
CA ASP A 30 19.42 -4.74 14.22
C ASP A 30 18.16 -5.45 13.71
N ARG A 31 17.14 -4.72 13.30
CA ARG A 31 15.85 -5.27 12.88
C ARG A 31 15.50 -4.83 11.45
N PRO A 32 15.03 -5.75 10.59
CA PRO A 32 14.52 -5.36 9.28
C PRO A 32 13.21 -4.57 9.45
N VAL A 33 13.04 -3.54 8.62
CA VAL A 33 11.83 -2.72 8.58
C VAL A 33 11.11 -2.95 7.27
N PHE A 34 9.80 -3.24 7.32
CA PHE A 34 8.94 -3.36 6.16
C PHE A 34 7.95 -2.20 6.14
N ALA A 35 7.96 -1.40 5.08
CA ALA A 35 7.04 -0.29 4.88
C ALA A 35 5.98 -0.67 3.84
N LEU A 36 4.71 -0.81 4.25
CA LEU A 36 3.58 -1.14 3.38
C LEU A 36 2.84 0.15 3.00
N ILE A 37 2.96 0.58 1.76
CA ILE A 37 2.58 1.95 1.35
C ILE A 37 1.78 1.91 0.04
N GLY A 38 0.73 2.73 -0.07
CA GLY A 38 0.03 2.96 -1.34
C GLY A 38 0.82 3.91 -2.26
N ASP A 39 0.61 3.78 -3.56
CA ASP A 39 1.24 4.60 -4.62
C ASP A 39 1.03 6.10 -4.41
N GLY A 40 -0.22 6.55 -4.28
CA GLY A 40 -0.52 7.96 -4.02
C GLY A 40 0.07 8.49 -2.72
N THR A 41 0.13 7.66 -1.68
CA THR A 41 0.74 7.99 -0.39
C THR A 41 2.25 8.16 -0.52
N SER A 42 2.91 7.29 -1.28
CA SER A 42 4.37 7.32 -1.44
C SER A 42 4.85 8.59 -2.18
N MET A 43 4.03 9.14 -3.09
CA MET A 43 4.36 10.35 -3.84
C MET A 43 4.53 11.60 -2.97
N TYR A 44 3.98 11.62 -1.76
CA TYR A 44 4.16 12.76 -0.84
C TYR A 44 5.57 12.87 -0.28
N THR A 45 6.27 11.75 -0.13
CA THR A 45 7.59 11.68 0.52
C THR A 45 8.53 10.68 -0.17
N ILE A 46 8.38 10.52 -1.48
CA ILE A 46 9.16 9.54 -2.27
C ILE A 46 10.68 9.75 -2.16
N GLN A 47 11.13 11.00 -1.94
CA GLN A 47 12.53 11.35 -1.70
C GLN A 47 13.13 10.68 -0.45
N SER A 48 12.31 10.14 0.44
CA SER A 48 12.76 9.31 1.57
C SER A 48 13.59 8.12 1.12
N LEU A 49 13.38 7.61 -0.09
CA LEU A 49 14.17 6.53 -0.68
C LEU A 49 15.65 6.92 -0.84
N TRP A 50 15.92 8.17 -1.23
CA TRP A 50 17.28 8.67 -1.29
C TRP A 50 17.96 8.68 0.08
N THR A 51 17.25 9.08 1.14
CA THR A 51 17.77 9.02 2.51
C THR A 51 18.05 7.58 2.93
N MET A 52 17.15 6.63 2.60
CA MET A 52 17.37 5.21 2.88
C MET A 52 18.64 4.68 2.20
N ALA A 53 18.86 5.09 0.93
CA ALA A 53 20.05 4.70 0.17
C ALA A 53 21.32 5.33 0.75
N ARG A 54 21.30 6.63 1.07
CA ARG A 54 22.44 7.34 1.66
C ARG A 54 22.89 6.73 2.98
N GLU A 55 21.94 6.40 3.85
CA GLU A 55 22.21 5.87 5.18
C GLU A 55 22.30 4.33 5.22
N GLN A 56 22.18 3.66 4.05
CA GLN A 56 22.21 2.19 3.92
C GLN A 56 21.26 1.48 4.89
N LEU A 57 20.04 2.02 5.06
CA LEU A 57 19.06 1.52 6.01
C LEU A 57 18.45 0.19 5.55
N ASN A 58 18.32 -0.76 6.47
CA ASN A 58 17.67 -2.04 6.20
C ASN A 58 16.14 -1.89 6.17
N VAL A 59 15.63 -1.26 5.10
CA VAL A 59 14.21 -0.99 4.88
C VAL A 59 13.77 -1.58 3.56
N THR A 60 12.77 -2.44 3.59
CA THR A 60 12.07 -2.93 2.40
C THR A 60 10.75 -2.17 2.24
N SER A 61 10.70 -1.26 1.29
CA SER A 61 9.49 -0.50 0.94
C SER A 61 8.66 -1.27 -0.09
N ILE A 62 7.42 -1.62 0.26
CA ILE A 62 6.48 -2.29 -0.65
C ILE A 62 5.42 -1.27 -1.04
N ILE A 63 5.43 -0.83 -2.31
CA ILE A 63 4.45 0.10 -2.83
C ILE A 63 3.36 -0.68 -3.57
N PHE A 64 2.15 -0.66 -3.03
CA PHE A 64 0.97 -1.19 -3.70
C PHE A 64 0.49 -0.19 -4.73
N ASN A 65 0.82 -0.45 -6.00
CA ASN A 65 0.51 0.44 -7.11
C ASN A 65 -0.77 -0.02 -7.81
N ASN A 66 -1.86 0.72 -7.59
CA ASN A 66 -3.14 0.56 -8.29
C ASN A 66 -3.41 1.70 -9.28
N ALA A 67 -2.47 2.61 -9.45
CA ALA A 67 -2.52 3.79 -10.33
C ALA A 67 -3.72 4.72 -10.06
N SER A 68 -4.22 4.76 -8.80
CA SER A 68 -5.42 5.52 -8.45
C SER A 68 -5.50 5.86 -6.96
N TYR A 69 -6.06 7.01 -6.65
CA TYR A 69 -6.55 7.33 -5.30
C TYR A 69 -7.88 6.61 -5.01
N SER A 70 -7.87 5.27 -5.04
CA SER A 70 -9.07 4.42 -4.95
C SER A 70 -9.92 4.69 -3.70
N VAL A 71 -9.31 5.07 -2.59
CA VAL A 71 -10.04 5.42 -1.37
C VAL A 71 -10.93 6.64 -1.58
N LEU A 72 -10.46 7.63 -2.35
CA LEU A 72 -11.24 8.83 -2.68
C LEU A 72 -12.39 8.50 -3.65
N ASN A 73 -12.17 7.58 -4.58
CA ASN A 73 -13.25 7.07 -5.45
C ASN A 73 -14.36 6.41 -4.62
N ILE A 74 -14.00 5.61 -3.60
CA ILE A 74 -14.95 4.98 -2.67
C ILE A 74 -15.71 6.05 -1.88
N GLU A 75 -15.03 7.11 -1.41
CA GLU A 75 -15.67 8.19 -0.66
C GLU A 75 -16.64 8.99 -1.52
N LEU A 76 -16.30 9.29 -2.79
CA LEU A 76 -17.23 9.95 -3.72
C LEU A 76 -18.53 9.14 -3.89
N GLU A 77 -18.42 7.82 -4.05
CA GLU A 77 -19.60 6.96 -4.11
C GLU A 77 -20.39 6.96 -2.79
N ARG A 78 -19.68 6.95 -1.66
CA ARG A 78 -20.31 6.96 -0.33
C ARG A 78 -21.15 8.20 -0.06
N VAL A 79 -20.72 9.37 -0.56
CA VAL A 79 -21.44 10.63 -0.41
C VAL A 79 -22.47 10.88 -1.53
N GLY A 80 -22.64 9.91 -2.45
CA GLY A 80 -23.62 10.03 -3.55
C GLY A 80 -23.20 10.96 -4.69
N ALA A 81 -21.91 11.26 -4.82
CA ALA A 81 -21.37 12.07 -5.91
C ALA A 81 -21.21 11.23 -7.20
N GLU A 82 -22.28 10.58 -7.66
CA GLU A 82 -22.24 9.66 -8.81
C GLU A 82 -21.97 10.35 -10.15
N SER A 83 -22.26 11.66 -10.26
CA SER A 83 -22.12 12.46 -11.48
C SER A 83 -20.88 13.35 -11.49
N VAL A 84 -19.76 12.85 -10.97
CA VAL A 84 -18.50 13.59 -11.00
C VAL A 84 -18.02 13.76 -12.44
N GLY A 85 -17.78 15.00 -12.86
CA GLY A 85 -17.28 15.32 -14.19
C GLY A 85 -15.93 14.67 -14.49
N SER A 86 -15.61 14.44 -15.78
CA SER A 86 -14.40 13.77 -16.23
C SER A 86 -13.11 14.41 -15.69
N LYS A 87 -13.07 15.73 -15.59
CA LYS A 87 -11.93 16.49 -15.04
C LYS A 87 -11.72 16.20 -13.54
N ALA A 88 -12.78 16.10 -12.74
CA ALA A 88 -12.68 15.78 -11.34
C ALA A 88 -12.23 14.32 -11.13
N LYS A 89 -12.75 13.37 -11.95
CA LYS A 89 -12.28 11.98 -11.94
C LYS A 89 -10.79 11.86 -12.27
N SER A 90 -10.30 12.64 -13.25
CA SER A 90 -8.89 12.62 -13.64
C SER A 90 -7.93 13.08 -12.55
N GLN A 91 -8.42 13.81 -11.52
CA GLN A 91 -7.60 14.20 -10.37
C GLN A 91 -7.34 13.01 -9.41
N LEU A 92 -8.11 11.95 -9.54
CA LEU A 92 -7.96 10.72 -8.74
C LEU A 92 -7.17 9.63 -9.47
N ASP A 93 -6.72 9.93 -10.67
CA ASP A 93 -6.01 9.04 -11.57
C ASP A 93 -4.50 9.29 -11.48
N LEU A 94 -3.70 8.25 -11.28
CA LEU A 94 -2.25 8.29 -11.20
C LEU A 94 -1.58 7.60 -12.40
N ASN A 95 -2.33 7.40 -13.49
CA ASN A 95 -1.83 6.72 -14.70
C ASN A 95 -1.48 7.68 -15.85
N ARG A 96 -1.53 9.00 -15.66
CA ARG A 96 -1.26 10.01 -16.70
C ARG A 96 -0.34 11.13 -16.22
N PRO A 97 0.99 10.98 -16.39
CA PRO A 97 1.71 9.82 -16.91
C PRO A 97 1.75 8.65 -15.95
N VAL A 98 1.98 7.43 -16.46
CA VAL A 98 2.18 6.24 -15.63
C VAL A 98 3.42 6.42 -14.76
N LEU A 99 3.26 6.28 -13.46
CA LEU A 99 4.36 6.29 -12.50
C LEU A 99 5.08 4.92 -12.50
N ASN A 100 6.40 4.96 -12.45
CA ASN A 100 7.25 3.79 -12.32
C ASN A 100 8.08 3.92 -11.05
N PHE A 101 7.58 3.40 -9.94
CA PHE A 101 8.23 3.51 -8.64
C PHE A 101 9.54 2.74 -8.57
N ALA A 102 9.65 1.62 -9.29
CA ALA A 102 10.92 0.89 -9.37
C ALA A 102 12.02 1.73 -10.02
N GLN A 103 11.72 2.42 -11.14
CA GLN A 103 12.69 3.31 -11.77
C GLN A 103 13.03 4.53 -10.93
N LEU A 104 12.03 5.12 -10.24
CA LEU A 104 12.26 6.23 -9.32
C LEU A 104 13.21 5.82 -8.17
N ALA A 105 13.00 4.64 -7.60
CA ALA A 105 13.85 4.10 -6.55
C ALA A 105 15.28 3.82 -7.04
N GLN A 106 15.42 3.22 -8.21
CA GLN A 106 16.72 2.97 -8.84
C GLN A 106 17.48 4.28 -9.09
N GLY A 107 16.79 5.34 -9.58
CA GLY A 107 17.36 6.67 -9.73
C GLY A 107 17.81 7.33 -8.42
N MET A 108 17.30 6.87 -7.29
CA MET A 108 17.68 7.31 -5.93
C MET A 108 18.69 6.35 -5.26
N GLY A 109 19.22 5.36 -5.97
CA GLY A 109 20.21 4.41 -5.45
C GLY A 109 19.63 3.24 -4.65
N VAL A 110 18.34 2.99 -4.72
CA VAL A 110 17.66 1.87 -4.05
C VAL A 110 17.50 0.71 -5.02
N HIS A 111 17.86 -0.51 -4.61
CA HIS A 111 17.54 -1.71 -5.38
C HIS A 111 16.01 -1.89 -5.47
N ALA A 112 15.49 -1.98 -6.69
CA ALA A 112 14.04 -2.01 -6.87
C ALA A 112 13.60 -2.96 -7.99
N VAL A 113 12.46 -3.61 -7.76
CA VAL A 113 11.80 -4.50 -8.71
C VAL A 113 10.29 -4.20 -8.78
N ARG A 114 9.69 -4.45 -9.95
CA ARG A 114 8.24 -4.44 -10.13
C ARG A 114 7.77 -5.88 -10.20
N VAL A 115 6.67 -6.18 -9.50
CA VAL A 115 6.06 -7.52 -9.42
C VAL A 115 4.56 -7.44 -9.68
N SER A 116 4.01 -8.48 -10.30
CA SER A 116 2.60 -8.54 -10.69
C SER A 116 1.89 -9.80 -10.19
N THR A 117 2.64 -10.75 -9.63
CA THR A 117 2.09 -12.00 -9.07
C THR A 117 2.55 -12.20 -7.62
N ALA A 118 1.84 -13.05 -6.89
CA ALA A 118 2.21 -13.39 -5.52
C ALA A 118 3.55 -14.14 -5.46
N GLU A 119 3.83 -14.96 -6.46
CA GLU A 119 5.08 -15.71 -6.58
C GLU A 119 6.29 -14.78 -6.79
N GLU A 120 6.14 -13.76 -7.65
CA GLU A 120 7.17 -12.73 -7.85
C GLU A 120 7.38 -11.91 -6.58
N LEU A 121 6.29 -11.54 -5.88
CA LEU A 121 6.37 -10.82 -4.61
C LEU A 121 7.13 -11.62 -3.55
N ASN A 122 6.83 -12.91 -3.41
CA ASN A 122 7.53 -13.79 -2.47
C ASN A 122 9.02 -13.86 -2.76
N LYS A 123 9.42 -14.05 -4.03
CA LYS A 123 10.83 -14.07 -4.43
C LYS A 123 11.53 -12.73 -4.13
N ALA A 124 10.85 -11.61 -4.39
CA ALA A 124 11.40 -10.29 -4.10
C ALA A 124 11.57 -10.04 -2.59
N LEU A 125 10.64 -10.52 -1.77
CA LEU A 125 10.73 -10.45 -0.31
C LEU A 125 11.87 -11.34 0.23
N GLU A 126 12.00 -12.57 -0.27
CA GLU A 126 13.12 -13.48 0.08
C GLU A 126 14.47 -12.86 -0.27
N TYR A 127 14.57 -12.24 -1.45
CA TYR A 127 15.76 -11.51 -1.87
C TYR A 127 16.10 -10.37 -0.90
N ALA A 128 15.11 -9.50 -0.60
CA ALA A 128 15.31 -8.35 0.30
C ALA A 128 15.71 -8.79 1.72
N GLN A 129 15.17 -9.91 2.21
CA GLN A 129 15.53 -10.45 3.53
C GLN A 129 16.95 -11.01 3.56
N SER A 130 17.43 -11.59 2.46
CA SER A 130 18.77 -12.18 2.37
C SER A 130 19.86 -11.15 2.02
N HIS A 131 19.49 -9.94 1.62
CA HIS A 131 20.40 -8.85 1.27
C HIS A 131 20.06 -7.60 2.06
N PRO A 132 20.54 -7.44 3.31
CA PRO A 132 20.25 -6.26 4.11
C PRO A 132 20.61 -4.97 3.39
N GLY A 133 19.73 -3.97 3.49
CA GLY A 133 19.88 -2.68 2.82
C GLY A 133 18.53 -2.12 2.36
N PRO A 134 18.54 -1.00 1.62
CA PRO A 134 17.31 -0.39 1.13
C PRO A 134 16.80 -1.10 -0.13
N HIS A 135 15.55 -1.57 -0.05
CA HIS A 135 14.85 -2.21 -1.17
C HIS A 135 13.51 -1.56 -1.43
N LEU A 136 13.09 -1.57 -2.69
CA LEU A 136 11.72 -1.23 -3.06
C LEU A 136 11.11 -2.34 -3.92
N ILE A 137 9.91 -2.77 -3.55
CA ILE A 137 9.09 -3.68 -4.33
C ILE A 137 7.84 -2.94 -4.78
N GLU A 138 7.70 -2.69 -6.07
CA GLU A 138 6.50 -2.13 -6.66
C GLU A 138 5.54 -3.26 -7.00
N ALA A 139 4.54 -3.47 -6.14
CA ALA A 139 3.53 -4.51 -6.32
C ALA A 139 2.33 -3.97 -7.09
N MET A 140 2.14 -4.45 -8.32
CA MET A 140 1.00 -4.08 -9.16
C MET A 140 -0.27 -4.74 -8.64
N VAL A 141 -1.26 -3.92 -8.27
CA VAL A 141 -2.55 -4.39 -7.78
C VAL A 141 -3.68 -3.81 -8.63
N PRO A 142 -4.85 -4.46 -8.70
CA PRO A 142 -5.99 -3.94 -9.46
C PRO A 142 -6.41 -2.55 -8.99
N GLU A 143 -6.76 -1.66 -9.91
CA GLU A 143 -7.21 -0.28 -9.65
C GLU A 143 -8.43 -0.24 -8.72
N SER A 144 -9.32 -1.20 -8.83
CA SER A 144 -10.49 -1.29 -7.96
C SER A 144 -10.95 -2.73 -7.78
N MET A 145 -11.62 -3.01 -6.67
CA MET A 145 -12.44 -4.21 -6.54
C MET A 145 -13.66 -4.05 -7.45
N ASN A 146 -13.57 -4.52 -8.69
CA ASN A 146 -14.65 -4.43 -9.66
C ASN A 146 -15.83 -5.35 -9.31
N GLY A 147 -17.06 -4.88 -9.54
CA GLY A 147 -18.26 -5.66 -9.60
C GLY A 147 -19.09 -5.73 -8.32
N VAL A 148 -19.89 -6.77 -8.22
CA VAL A 148 -20.86 -7.04 -7.15
C VAL A 148 -20.24 -6.97 -5.75
N LYS A 149 -18.98 -7.39 -5.59
CA LYS A 149 -18.25 -7.31 -4.31
C LYS A 149 -18.15 -5.87 -3.79
N ARG A 150 -17.92 -4.88 -4.66
CA ARG A 150 -17.79 -3.47 -4.27
C ARG A 150 -19.09 -2.89 -3.74
N LYS A 151 -20.25 -3.26 -4.32
CA LYS A 151 -21.57 -2.78 -3.88
C LYS A 151 -22.09 -3.56 -2.66
N ILE A 152 -21.85 -4.85 -2.60
CA ILE A 152 -22.40 -5.75 -1.59
C ILE A 152 -21.53 -5.76 -0.32
N LEU A 153 -20.20 -5.65 -0.43
CA LEU A 153 -19.30 -5.73 0.72
C LEU A 153 -19.57 -4.65 1.79
N PRO A 154 -19.73 -3.35 1.44
CA PRO A 154 -20.11 -2.33 2.42
C PRO A 154 -21.46 -2.59 3.08
N TRP A 155 -22.44 -3.09 2.33
CA TRP A 155 -23.75 -3.46 2.85
C TRP A 155 -23.64 -4.65 3.82
N ILE A 156 -22.89 -5.69 3.46
CA ILE A 156 -22.64 -6.85 4.34
C ILE A 156 -21.93 -6.40 5.62
N LEU A 157 -20.87 -5.57 5.50
CA LEU A 157 -20.11 -5.11 6.66
C LEU A 157 -20.97 -4.26 7.61
N ARG A 158 -21.89 -3.45 7.10
CA ARG A 158 -22.86 -2.69 7.91
C ARG A 158 -23.89 -3.57 8.58
N SER A 159 -24.25 -4.70 7.96
CA SER A 159 -25.23 -5.63 8.48
C SER A 159 -24.64 -6.62 9.50
N LEU A 160 -23.32 -6.83 9.51
CA LEU A 160 -22.63 -7.78 10.39
C LEU A 160 -22.93 -7.59 11.89
N PRO A 161 -22.97 -6.34 12.45
CA PRO A 161 -23.28 -6.14 13.85
C PRO A 161 -24.69 -6.61 14.27
N ASN A 162 -25.61 -6.65 13.30
CA ASN A 162 -27.01 -7.01 13.53
C ASN A 162 -27.30 -8.50 13.28
N LEU A 163 -26.27 -9.27 12.88
CA LEU A 163 -26.43 -10.71 12.62
C LEU A 163 -26.00 -11.55 13.84
N PRO A 164 -26.65 -12.71 14.06
CA PRO A 164 -26.21 -13.65 15.08
C PRO A 164 -24.74 -14.04 14.94
N LEU A 165 -24.01 -14.16 16.05
CA LEU A 165 -22.57 -14.46 16.10
C LEU A 165 -22.12 -15.64 15.21
N PRO A 166 -22.84 -16.77 15.10
CA PRO A 166 -22.45 -17.87 14.22
C PRO A 166 -22.44 -17.47 12.74
N VAL A 167 -23.44 -16.68 12.31
CA VAL A 167 -23.59 -16.20 10.93
C VAL A 167 -22.48 -15.19 10.61
N THR A 168 -22.20 -14.28 11.54
CA THR A 168 -21.11 -13.30 11.41
C THR A 168 -19.75 -13.98 11.28
N ARG A 169 -19.48 -15.04 12.05
CA ARG A 169 -18.23 -15.82 11.95
C ARG A 169 -18.11 -16.56 10.61
N ALA A 170 -19.19 -17.17 10.13
CA ALA A 170 -19.20 -17.87 8.85
C ALA A 170 -19.00 -16.92 7.67
N LEU A 171 -19.61 -15.73 7.70
CA LEU A 171 -19.44 -14.69 6.69
C LEU A 171 -18.01 -14.12 6.71
N LYS A 172 -17.45 -13.80 7.87
CA LYS A 172 -16.05 -13.34 7.99
C LYS A 172 -15.07 -14.35 7.41
N LYS A 173 -15.29 -15.65 7.62
CA LYS A 173 -14.43 -16.72 7.09
C LYS A 173 -14.51 -16.87 5.56
N LYS A 174 -15.62 -16.44 4.93
CA LYS A 174 -15.80 -16.45 3.47
C LYS A 174 -15.37 -15.14 2.77
N ILE A 175 -15.30 -14.04 3.51
CA ILE A 175 -14.99 -12.69 2.98
C ILE A 175 -13.51 -12.34 3.21
N ALA A 176 -12.91 -12.86 4.28
CA ALA A 176 -11.46 -12.76 4.49
C ALA A 176 -10.75 -13.70 3.51
N PRO A 177 -9.75 -13.21 2.75
CA PRO A 177 -8.90 -14.04 1.93
C PRO A 177 -8.13 -15.06 2.76
#